data_a0f4a16d2f6c13e918ab5525079d9df9
#
_entry.id   a0f4a16d2f6c13e918ab5525079d9df9
#
_cell.length_a   1.000
_cell.length_b   1.000
_cell.length_c   1.000
_cell.angle_alpha   90.00
_cell.angle_beta   90.00
_cell.angle_gamma   90.00
#
_symmetry.space_group_name_H-M   'P 1'
#
loop_
_entity.id
_entity.type
_entity.pdbx_description
1 polymer ?
#
loop_
_entity_poly.entity_id
_entity_poly.type
_entity_poly.pdbx_seq_one_letter_code
_entity_poly.pdbx_strand_id
1 'polypeptide(L)'
;MRAVAPVPLILDVDTGVDDALALLYAVASPEVDLIAVTCVMGNISVEQATENTLAVLEVAGRPEVEVAQGAAAPLARDHVPFPVVHGERGLGRAAPPPPSASPSSRSAVEVIVGSARERPGEVLLVATGPLTNIALALREERGLPQMLRGFASMGGAFARGGNVTPAAEANIWVDPLAADEVFTAFSGVDEDHLPICVGLDITERAIMRRADLDEVCAPAPESPLGQLIEGATSFYMDFYAAVVGEDGCRLHDPLALAVAIDPSLARLETTRVEVETEGRWTMGETVADLSGVRGSPWPVGWEPEANARVALEVDEVAFITRFVERVRSLVESRA
;
A
#
# COMPACT_ATOMS: atom_id res chain seq x y z
N MET A 1 17.67 26.54 8.41
CA MET A 1 16.56 26.13 7.51
C MET A 1 15.33 25.92 8.41
N ARG A 2 14.15 26.45 8.05
CA ARG A 2 12.92 26.06 8.76
C ARG A 2 12.66 24.60 8.42
N ALA A 3 12.47 23.76 9.44
CA ALA A 3 12.01 22.38 9.22
C ALA A 3 10.67 22.47 8.44
N VAL A 4 10.58 21.75 7.33
CA VAL A 4 9.32 21.59 6.61
C VAL A 4 8.40 20.79 7.54
N ALA A 5 7.16 21.23 7.71
CA ALA A 5 6.21 20.49 8.53
C ALA A 5 5.95 19.11 7.90
N PRO A 6 5.81 18.05 8.72
CA PRO A 6 5.47 16.72 8.19
C PRO A 6 4.16 16.76 7.42
N VAL A 7 4.08 15.98 6.35
CA VAL A 7 2.89 15.89 5.50
C VAL A 7 1.85 14.99 6.19
N PRO A 8 0.59 15.44 6.38
CA PRO A 8 -0.47 14.58 6.88
C PRO A 8 -0.66 13.35 5.98
N LEU A 9 -0.52 12.16 6.55
CA LEU A 9 -0.62 10.88 5.84
C LEU A 9 -1.85 10.10 6.30
N ILE A 10 -2.63 9.61 5.34
CA ILE A 10 -3.59 8.53 5.55
C ILE A 10 -3.05 7.29 4.82
N LEU A 11 -3.01 6.16 5.52
CA LEU A 11 -2.62 4.88 4.95
C LEU A 11 -3.84 3.97 4.91
N ASP A 12 -4.20 3.46 3.72
CA ASP A 12 -5.31 2.50 3.52
C ASP A 12 -4.71 1.11 3.34
N VAL A 13 -5.01 0.19 4.26
CA VAL A 13 -4.28 -1.07 4.45
C VAL A 13 -5.23 -2.26 4.57
N ASP A 14 -4.76 -3.46 4.22
CA ASP A 14 -5.42 -4.73 4.54
C ASP A 14 -4.58 -5.61 5.47
N THR A 15 -3.94 -5.02 6.41
CA THR A 15 -2.83 -5.34 7.32
C THR A 15 -2.42 -6.80 7.36
N GLY A 16 -1.68 -7.16 6.32
CA GLY A 16 -0.81 -8.31 6.24
C GLY A 16 0.57 -8.01 6.84
N VAL A 17 1.56 -8.83 6.48
CA VAL A 17 2.94 -8.68 6.98
C VAL A 17 3.60 -7.41 6.44
N ASP A 18 3.52 -7.15 5.14
CA ASP A 18 4.16 -5.99 4.52
C ASP A 18 3.43 -4.68 4.82
N ASP A 19 2.08 -4.68 4.97
CA ASP A 19 1.35 -3.53 5.53
C ASP A 19 1.82 -3.19 6.94
N ALA A 20 2.02 -4.20 7.81
CA ALA A 20 2.56 -3.97 9.15
C ALA A 20 3.93 -3.29 9.08
N LEU A 21 4.80 -3.71 8.16
CA LEU A 21 6.10 -3.09 7.93
C LEU A 21 5.96 -1.66 7.34
N ALA A 22 4.95 -1.42 6.49
CA ALA A 22 4.65 -0.08 5.97
C ALA A 22 4.16 0.86 7.08
N LEU A 23 3.31 0.39 7.99
CA LEU A 23 2.89 1.14 9.18
C LEU A 23 4.08 1.53 10.05
N LEU A 24 5.00 0.59 10.31
CA LEU A 24 6.21 0.87 11.08
C LEU A 24 7.13 1.88 10.36
N TYR A 25 7.25 1.76 9.03
CA TYR A 25 8.01 2.71 8.23
C TYR A 25 7.37 4.11 8.25
N ALA A 26 6.03 4.20 8.19
CA ALA A 26 5.30 5.47 8.33
C ALA A 26 5.60 6.14 9.68
N VAL A 27 5.49 5.37 10.77
CA VAL A 27 5.77 5.87 12.15
C VAL A 27 7.22 6.34 12.30
N ALA A 28 8.16 5.66 11.62
CA ALA A 28 9.58 5.98 11.65
C ALA A 28 10.00 7.11 10.68
N SER A 29 9.10 7.61 9.83
CA SER A 29 9.40 8.58 8.78
C SER A 29 9.10 10.01 9.21
N PRO A 30 10.13 10.85 9.42
CA PRO A 30 9.93 12.22 9.92
C PRO A 30 9.28 13.18 8.91
N GLU A 31 9.21 12.80 7.64
CA GLU A 31 8.62 13.60 6.56
C GLU A 31 7.09 13.58 6.58
N VAL A 32 6.49 12.62 7.26
CA VAL A 32 5.03 12.44 7.32
C VAL A 32 4.52 12.43 8.76
N ASP A 33 3.27 12.84 8.93
CA ASP A 33 2.49 12.68 10.15
C ASP A 33 1.34 11.72 9.86
N LEU A 34 1.44 10.50 10.37
CA LEU A 34 0.38 9.49 10.19
C LEU A 34 -0.83 9.91 11.03
N ILE A 35 -1.80 10.54 10.37
CA ILE A 35 -3.01 11.09 11.03
C ILE A 35 -4.13 10.07 11.16
N ALA A 36 -4.22 9.11 10.23
CA ALA A 36 -5.19 8.04 10.27
C ALA A 36 -4.72 6.83 9.47
N VAL A 37 -5.28 5.67 9.81
CA VAL A 37 -5.20 4.44 9.02
C VAL A 37 -6.62 3.96 8.74
N THR A 38 -6.91 3.66 7.47
CA THR A 38 -8.17 3.05 7.06
C THR A 38 -7.93 1.60 6.67
N CYS A 39 -8.81 0.71 7.09
CA CYS A 39 -8.65 -0.72 6.82
C CYS A 39 -9.64 -1.20 5.78
N VAL A 40 -9.20 -2.11 4.92
CA VAL A 40 -9.99 -2.77 3.88
C VAL A 40 -9.80 -4.28 3.99
N MET A 41 -10.72 -5.09 3.45
CA MET A 41 -10.48 -6.52 3.27
C MET A 41 -9.45 -6.72 2.15
N GLY A 42 -8.71 -7.82 2.19
CA GLY A 42 -7.73 -8.19 1.17
C GLY A 42 -6.95 -9.42 1.61
N ASN A 43 -5.77 -9.24 2.19
CA ASN A 43 -4.95 -10.32 2.74
C ASN A 43 -5.73 -11.19 3.74
N ILE A 44 -6.58 -10.54 4.54
CA ILE A 44 -7.44 -11.12 5.57
C ILE A 44 -8.78 -10.37 5.61
N SER A 45 -9.67 -10.72 6.56
CA SER A 45 -10.90 -9.96 6.76
C SER A 45 -10.60 -8.55 7.28
N VAL A 46 -11.51 -7.61 7.01
CA VAL A 46 -11.34 -6.22 7.45
C VAL A 46 -11.30 -6.09 8.98
N GLU A 47 -12.04 -6.95 9.70
CA GLU A 47 -12.05 -6.97 11.16
C GLU A 47 -10.66 -7.37 11.69
N GLN A 48 -10.05 -8.40 11.12
CA GLN A 48 -8.71 -8.84 11.52
C GLN A 48 -7.65 -7.82 11.07
N ALA A 49 -7.78 -7.22 9.88
CA ALA A 49 -6.90 -6.14 9.43
C ALA A 49 -6.94 -4.94 10.39
N THR A 50 -8.14 -4.58 10.85
CA THR A 50 -8.34 -3.50 11.84
C THR A 50 -7.70 -3.84 13.19
N GLU A 51 -7.89 -5.07 13.70
CA GLU A 51 -7.26 -5.54 14.94
C GLU A 51 -5.73 -5.52 14.82
N ASN A 52 -5.19 -6.02 13.70
CA ASN A 52 -3.75 -6.03 13.43
C ASN A 52 -3.18 -4.61 13.38
N THR A 53 -3.84 -3.70 12.68
CA THR A 53 -3.44 -2.29 12.58
C THR A 53 -3.33 -1.63 13.95
N LEU A 54 -4.37 -1.77 14.78
CA LEU A 54 -4.38 -1.24 16.14
C LEU A 54 -3.23 -1.83 16.98
N ALA A 55 -3.01 -3.15 16.89
CA ALA A 55 -1.94 -3.82 17.65
C ALA A 55 -0.54 -3.38 17.18
N VAL A 56 -0.33 -3.23 15.86
CA VAL A 56 0.94 -2.73 15.30
C VAL A 56 1.22 -1.29 15.78
N LEU A 57 0.23 -0.41 15.70
CA LEU A 57 0.36 0.98 16.13
C LEU A 57 0.61 1.09 17.64
N GLU A 58 -0.04 0.27 18.46
CA GLU A 58 0.18 0.25 19.90
C GLU A 58 1.62 -0.17 20.25
N VAL A 59 2.11 -1.25 19.63
CA VAL A 59 3.49 -1.73 19.83
C VAL A 59 4.51 -0.70 19.28
N ALA A 60 4.18 -0.01 18.19
CA ALA A 60 4.98 1.09 17.65
C ALA A 60 4.91 2.37 18.51
N GLY A 61 4.01 2.42 19.52
CA GLY A 61 3.83 3.56 20.43
C GLY A 61 3.05 4.72 19.82
N ARG A 62 2.13 4.45 18.93
CA ARG A 62 1.22 5.41 18.30
C ARG A 62 -0.25 4.99 18.47
N PRO A 63 -0.69 4.60 19.68
CA PRO A 63 -2.07 4.16 19.91
C PRO A 63 -3.13 5.26 19.70
N GLU A 64 -2.69 6.53 19.60
CA GLU A 64 -3.55 7.68 19.36
C GLU A 64 -3.95 7.87 17.90
N VAL A 65 -3.28 7.19 16.94
CA VAL A 65 -3.61 7.28 15.53
C VAL A 65 -5.01 6.70 15.29
N GLU A 66 -5.84 7.46 14.60
CA GLU A 66 -7.20 7.02 14.30
C GLU A 66 -7.17 5.83 13.34
N VAL A 67 -7.82 4.72 13.70
CA VAL A 67 -7.98 3.53 12.85
C VAL A 67 -9.44 3.34 12.52
N ALA A 68 -9.81 3.40 11.25
CA ALA A 68 -11.18 3.28 10.79
C ALA A 68 -11.39 2.02 9.94
N GLN A 69 -12.40 1.24 10.30
CA GLN A 69 -12.79 0.07 9.51
C GLN A 69 -13.55 0.49 8.26
N GLY A 70 -13.23 -0.11 7.12
CA GLY A 70 -13.84 0.14 5.82
C GLY A 70 -14.54 -1.07 5.23
N ALA A 71 -14.39 -1.26 3.92
CA ALA A 71 -15.09 -2.29 3.17
C ALA A 71 -14.71 -3.71 3.60
N ALA A 72 -15.74 -4.53 3.85
CA ALA A 72 -15.59 -5.94 4.23
C ALA A 72 -15.66 -6.89 3.03
N ALA A 73 -16.00 -6.38 1.86
CA ALA A 73 -16.08 -7.15 0.62
C ALA A 73 -15.75 -6.27 -0.58
N PRO A 74 -15.23 -6.86 -1.68
CA PRO A 74 -15.10 -6.19 -2.97
C PRO A 74 -16.45 -5.70 -3.51
N LEU A 75 -16.43 -4.75 -4.46
CA LEU A 75 -17.65 -4.13 -4.99
C LEU A 75 -18.60 -5.12 -5.67
N ALA A 76 -18.09 -6.16 -6.32
CA ALA A 76 -18.91 -7.04 -7.16
C ALA A 76 -18.58 -8.53 -7.07
N ARG A 77 -17.79 -8.95 -6.10
CA ARG A 77 -17.40 -10.37 -5.96
C ARG A 77 -17.19 -10.76 -4.50
N ASP A 78 -17.03 -12.06 -4.25
CA ASP A 78 -16.70 -12.56 -2.92
C ASP A 78 -15.22 -12.29 -2.59
N HIS A 79 -14.95 -11.97 -1.34
CA HIS A 79 -13.59 -11.82 -0.83
C HIS A 79 -12.90 -13.20 -0.72
N VAL A 80 -11.64 -13.25 -1.15
CA VAL A 80 -10.76 -14.43 -1.06
C VAL A 80 -9.47 -14.02 -0.35
N PRO A 81 -9.25 -14.41 0.92
CA PRO A 81 -8.05 -14.05 1.67
C PRO A 81 -6.83 -14.87 1.26
N PHE A 82 -5.63 -14.41 1.65
CA PHE A 82 -4.34 -15.04 1.33
C PHE A 82 -3.56 -15.56 2.56
N PRO A 83 -4.12 -16.49 3.37
CA PRO A 83 -3.49 -16.96 4.61
C PRO A 83 -2.16 -17.69 4.38
N VAL A 84 -1.93 -18.25 3.20
CA VAL A 84 -0.66 -18.92 2.85
C VAL A 84 0.50 -17.91 2.81
N VAL A 85 0.21 -16.66 2.44
CA VAL A 85 1.21 -15.59 2.28
C VAL A 85 1.46 -14.88 3.61
N HIS A 86 0.36 -14.52 4.33
CA HIS A 86 0.42 -13.64 5.51
C HIS A 86 0.14 -14.37 6.84
N GLY A 87 -0.13 -15.68 6.81
CA GLY A 87 -0.55 -16.44 7.98
C GLY A 87 -2.07 -16.30 8.24
N GLU A 88 -2.63 -17.21 9.05
CA GLU A 88 -4.06 -17.26 9.35
C GLU A 88 -4.63 -15.95 9.92
N ARG A 89 -3.82 -15.20 10.66
CA ARG A 89 -4.19 -13.90 11.26
C ARG A 89 -3.50 -12.71 10.61
N GLY A 90 -2.82 -12.87 9.48
CA GLY A 90 -2.23 -11.79 8.71
C GLY A 90 -0.85 -11.31 9.18
N LEU A 91 -0.36 -11.70 10.36
CA LEU A 91 0.92 -11.27 10.91
C LEU A 91 1.93 -12.44 11.05
N GLY A 92 1.89 -13.37 10.12
CA GLY A 92 2.81 -14.51 10.11
C GLY A 92 2.74 -15.32 11.41
N ARG A 93 3.87 -15.41 12.12
CA ARG A 93 3.99 -16.05 13.45
C ARG A 93 3.89 -15.04 14.59
N ALA A 94 3.82 -13.76 14.31
CA ALA A 94 3.71 -12.75 15.34
C ALA A 94 2.33 -12.82 16.03
N ALA A 95 2.36 -12.66 17.36
CA ALA A 95 1.18 -12.65 18.21
C ALA A 95 1.26 -11.45 19.17
N PRO A 96 1.11 -10.21 18.65
CA PRO A 96 1.12 -9.04 19.52
C PRO A 96 0.00 -9.12 20.55
N PRO A 97 0.14 -8.45 21.71
CA PRO A 97 -0.95 -8.34 22.68
C PRO A 97 -2.19 -7.74 22.00
N PRO A 98 -3.41 -8.14 22.45
CA PRO A 98 -4.63 -7.48 21.99
C PRO A 98 -4.54 -5.97 22.20
N PRO A 99 -4.93 -5.15 21.20
CA PRO A 99 -4.87 -3.70 21.33
C PRO A 99 -5.79 -3.17 22.41
N SER A 100 -5.35 -2.13 23.11
CA SER A 100 -6.17 -1.42 24.10
C SER A 100 -7.09 -0.39 23.45
N ALA A 101 -6.67 0.16 22.30
CA ALA A 101 -7.45 1.08 21.50
C ALA A 101 -8.60 0.35 20.76
N SER A 102 -9.66 1.09 20.46
CA SER A 102 -10.79 0.62 19.67
C SER A 102 -10.81 1.32 18.31
N PRO A 103 -11.40 0.69 17.27
CA PRO A 103 -11.60 1.36 16.00
C PRO A 103 -12.42 2.66 16.14
N SER A 104 -12.19 3.60 15.23
CA SER A 104 -13.00 4.80 15.11
C SER A 104 -14.48 4.45 14.88
N SER A 105 -15.37 5.32 15.34
CA SER A 105 -16.80 5.25 14.97
C SER A 105 -17.07 5.73 13.54
N ARG A 106 -16.10 6.43 12.92
CA ARG A 106 -16.16 6.82 11.52
C ARG A 106 -15.75 5.63 10.62
N SER A 107 -16.38 5.50 9.48
CA SER A 107 -15.96 4.57 8.43
C SER A 107 -14.69 5.07 7.73
N ALA A 108 -14.00 4.19 7.01
CA ALA A 108 -12.85 4.56 6.18
C ALA A 108 -13.17 5.71 5.20
N VAL A 109 -14.35 5.65 4.56
CA VAL A 109 -14.80 6.71 3.62
C VAL A 109 -14.97 8.05 4.32
N GLU A 110 -15.60 8.07 5.51
CA GLU A 110 -15.76 9.30 6.29
C GLU A 110 -14.42 9.88 6.75
N VAL A 111 -13.44 9.04 7.08
CA VAL A 111 -12.08 9.49 7.44
C VAL A 111 -11.37 10.07 6.22
N ILE A 112 -11.35 9.38 5.09
CA ILE A 112 -10.66 9.84 3.86
C ILE A 112 -11.28 11.16 3.38
N VAL A 113 -12.59 11.18 3.14
CA VAL A 113 -13.31 12.35 2.59
C VAL A 113 -13.28 13.51 3.57
N GLY A 114 -13.53 13.23 4.87
CA GLY A 114 -13.50 14.24 5.92
C GLY A 114 -12.15 14.93 6.02
N SER A 115 -11.06 14.16 6.07
CA SER A 115 -9.70 14.69 6.14
C SER A 115 -9.32 15.54 4.92
N ALA A 116 -9.71 15.09 3.71
CA ALA A 116 -9.48 15.86 2.49
C ALA A 116 -10.27 17.18 2.47
N ARG A 117 -11.49 17.19 2.98
CA ARG A 117 -12.31 18.40 3.10
C ARG A 117 -11.78 19.38 4.16
N GLU A 118 -11.27 18.86 5.28
CA GLU A 118 -10.71 19.67 6.37
C GLU A 118 -9.34 20.26 6.02
N ARG A 119 -8.56 19.57 5.19
CA ARG A 119 -7.17 19.92 4.83
C ARG A 119 -6.95 19.80 3.31
N PRO A 120 -7.64 20.62 2.49
CA PRO A 120 -7.56 20.52 1.03
C PRO A 120 -6.15 20.81 0.53
N GLY A 121 -5.61 19.88 -0.28
CA GLY A 121 -4.26 19.95 -0.84
C GLY A 121 -3.13 19.59 0.13
N GLU A 122 -3.44 19.14 1.36
CA GLU A 122 -2.40 18.82 2.34
C GLU A 122 -2.23 17.30 2.55
N VAL A 123 -3.29 16.51 2.44
CA VAL A 123 -3.30 15.09 2.79
C VAL A 123 -2.68 14.24 1.68
N LEU A 124 -1.64 13.48 2.02
CA LEU A 124 -1.13 12.38 1.21
C LEU A 124 -1.92 11.12 1.57
N LEU A 125 -2.55 10.48 0.57
CA LEU A 125 -3.25 9.21 0.70
C LEU A 125 -2.44 8.12 0.04
N VAL A 126 -2.17 7.03 0.77
CA VAL A 126 -1.45 5.87 0.22
C VAL A 126 -2.29 4.62 0.49
N ALA A 127 -2.63 3.88 -0.56
CA ALA A 127 -3.33 2.60 -0.47
C ALA A 127 -2.37 1.44 -0.73
N THR A 128 -2.29 0.51 0.21
CA THR A 128 -1.47 -0.71 0.09
C THR A 128 -2.31 -1.96 -0.07
N GLY A 129 -3.62 -1.88 0.17
CA GLY A 129 -4.60 -2.93 -0.07
C GLY A 129 -5.45 -2.71 -1.34
N PRO A 130 -6.50 -3.52 -1.53
CA PRO A 130 -7.47 -3.36 -2.61
C PRO A 130 -8.15 -1.98 -2.57
N LEU A 131 -8.38 -1.38 -3.74
CA LEU A 131 -8.81 0.01 -3.87
C LEU A 131 -10.30 0.27 -3.54
N THR A 132 -10.98 -0.66 -2.87
CA THR A 132 -12.42 -0.59 -2.58
C THR A 132 -12.79 0.63 -1.75
N ASN A 133 -12.03 0.95 -0.67
CA ASN A 133 -12.29 2.14 0.13
C ASN A 133 -12.11 3.43 -0.70
N ILE A 134 -11.12 3.45 -1.57
CA ILE A 134 -10.82 4.60 -2.43
C ILE A 134 -11.94 4.81 -3.45
N ALA A 135 -12.42 3.75 -4.10
CA ALA A 135 -13.56 3.82 -5.02
C ALA A 135 -14.82 4.33 -4.30
N LEU A 136 -15.11 3.82 -3.10
CA LEU A 136 -16.24 4.30 -2.30
C LEU A 136 -16.09 5.77 -1.89
N ALA A 137 -14.87 6.21 -1.53
CA ALA A 137 -14.60 7.61 -1.22
C ALA A 137 -14.79 8.53 -2.45
N LEU A 138 -14.38 8.08 -3.64
CA LEU A 138 -14.59 8.80 -4.90
C LEU A 138 -16.07 8.85 -5.31
N ARG A 139 -16.88 7.84 -4.98
CA ARG A 139 -18.34 7.88 -5.19
C ARG A 139 -19.00 8.92 -4.26
N GLU A 140 -18.50 9.07 -3.02
CA GLU A 140 -18.99 10.06 -2.04
C GLU A 140 -18.51 11.48 -2.39
N GLU A 141 -17.23 11.62 -2.85
CA GLU A 141 -16.61 12.91 -3.18
C GLU A 141 -15.86 12.82 -4.51
N ARG A 142 -16.52 13.21 -5.59
CA ARG A 142 -15.92 13.17 -6.94
C ARG A 142 -14.74 14.14 -7.11
N GLY A 143 -14.67 15.18 -6.29
CA GLY A 143 -13.58 16.14 -6.27
C GLY A 143 -12.34 15.67 -5.49
N LEU A 144 -12.38 14.47 -4.90
CA LEU A 144 -11.31 13.94 -4.07
C LEU A 144 -9.91 14.00 -4.72
N PRO A 145 -9.73 13.68 -6.02
CA PRO A 145 -8.42 13.75 -6.66
C PRO A 145 -7.73 15.11 -6.53
N GLN A 146 -8.48 16.21 -6.69
CA GLN A 146 -7.94 17.58 -6.59
C GLN A 146 -7.85 18.07 -5.13
N MET A 147 -8.52 17.40 -4.19
CA MET A 147 -8.50 17.76 -2.78
C MET A 147 -7.32 17.12 -2.03
N LEU A 148 -6.74 16.08 -2.57
CA LEU A 148 -5.55 15.44 -2.01
C LEU A 148 -4.28 16.19 -2.41
N ARG A 149 -3.26 16.17 -1.54
CA ARG A 149 -1.89 16.54 -1.90
C ARG A 149 -1.31 15.59 -2.95
N GLY A 150 -1.68 14.32 -2.88
CA GLY A 150 -1.30 13.26 -3.78
C GLY A 150 -1.94 11.94 -3.36
N PHE A 151 -1.98 11.02 -4.30
CA PHE A 151 -2.42 9.66 -4.07
C PHE A 151 -1.39 8.68 -4.63
N ALA A 152 -1.10 7.63 -3.89
CA ALA A 152 -0.28 6.52 -4.37
C ALA A 152 -0.93 5.18 -4.02
N SER A 153 -0.72 4.17 -4.85
CA SER A 153 -1.21 2.81 -4.58
C SER A 153 -0.12 1.77 -4.81
N MET A 154 -0.04 0.78 -3.92
CA MET A 154 0.62 -0.48 -4.20
C MET A 154 -0.37 -1.36 -4.95
N GLY A 155 -0.01 -1.79 -6.14
CA GLY A 155 -0.82 -2.69 -6.95
C GLY A 155 -0.54 -2.60 -8.43
N GLY A 156 -0.97 -3.64 -9.14
CA GLY A 156 -0.80 -3.76 -10.57
C GLY A 156 0.53 -4.36 -11.02
N ALA A 157 0.56 -4.68 -12.32
CA ALA A 157 1.72 -5.19 -13.02
C ALA A 157 1.66 -4.64 -14.45
N PHE A 158 2.51 -3.67 -14.79
CA PHE A 158 2.31 -2.83 -15.97
C PHE A 158 3.18 -3.25 -17.17
N ALA A 159 4.40 -3.74 -16.91
CA ALA A 159 5.32 -4.23 -17.94
C ALA A 159 5.69 -5.70 -17.73
N ARG A 160 4.96 -6.40 -16.88
CA ARG A 160 5.20 -7.80 -16.50
C ARG A 160 3.89 -8.53 -16.20
N GLY A 161 3.95 -9.82 -15.91
CA GLY A 161 2.80 -10.61 -15.45
C GLY A 161 2.51 -10.40 -13.96
N GLY A 162 1.34 -10.88 -13.54
CA GLY A 162 0.88 -10.82 -12.15
C GLY A 162 1.52 -11.85 -11.21
N ASN A 163 1.06 -11.85 -9.95
CA ASN A 163 1.50 -12.77 -8.90
C ASN A 163 0.38 -13.69 -8.37
N VAL A 164 -0.90 -13.32 -8.52
CA VAL A 164 -2.06 -14.15 -8.16
C VAL A 164 -2.55 -14.95 -9.35
N THR A 165 -2.60 -14.32 -10.51
CA THR A 165 -2.77 -15.00 -11.79
C THR A 165 -1.61 -14.60 -12.70
N PRO A 166 -1.41 -15.29 -13.85
CA PRO A 166 -0.40 -14.85 -14.81
C PRO A 166 -0.59 -13.42 -15.32
N ALA A 167 -1.80 -12.85 -15.21
CA ALA A 167 -2.15 -11.53 -15.68
C ALA A 167 -2.27 -10.48 -14.57
N ALA A 168 -2.75 -10.86 -13.38
CA ALA A 168 -3.18 -9.91 -12.36
C ALA A 168 -2.32 -9.95 -11.09
N GLU A 169 -2.04 -8.75 -10.57
CA GLU A 169 -1.51 -8.52 -9.24
C GLU A 169 -2.63 -8.65 -8.18
N ALA A 170 -2.27 -9.01 -6.94
CA ALA A 170 -3.21 -9.38 -5.88
C ALA A 170 -4.22 -8.30 -5.54
N ASN A 171 -3.80 -7.07 -5.25
CA ASN A 171 -4.70 -5.97 -4.84
C ASN A 171 -5.72 -5.63 -5.93
N ILE A 172 -5.25 -5.55 -7.19
CA ILE A 172 -6.12 -5.30 -8.33
C ILE A 172 -7.04 -6.50 -8.58
N TRP A 173 -6.52 -7.73 -8.45
CA TRP A 173 -7.33 -8.94 -8.64
C TRP A 173 -8.44 -9.09 -7.60
N VAL A 174 -8.22 -8.64 -6.36
CA VAL A 174 -9.24 -8.70 -5.29
C VAL A 174 -10.45 -7.86 -5.66
N ASP A 175 -10.26 -6.64 -6.15
CA ASP A 175 -11.36 -5.77 -6.58
C ASP A 175 -11.03 -5.00 -7.88
N PRO A 176 -11.08 -5.69 -9.04
CA PRO A 176 -10.80 -5.06 -10.33
C PRO A 176 -11.73 -3.90 -10.66
N LEU A 177 -13.00 -4.00 -10.23
CA LEU A 177 -13.99 -2.95 -10.48
C LEU A 177 -13.67 -1.68 -9.68
N ALA A 178 -13.26 -1.80 -8.43
CA ALA A 178 -12.80 -0.66 -7.64
C ALA A 178 -11.56 0.00 -8.26
N ALA A 179 -10.60 -0.80 -8.72
CA ALA A 179 -9.41 -0.30 -9.39
C ALA A 179 -9.75 0.45 -10.68
N ASP A 180 -10.64 -0.09 -11.52
CA ASP A 180 -11.12 0.55 -12.74
C ASP A 180 -11.81 1.90 -12.44
N GLU A 181 -12.69 1.95 -11.45
CA GLU A 181 -13.34 3.18 -11.02
C GLU A 181 -12.32 4.22 -10.53
N VAL A 182 -11.30 3.79 -9.77
CA VAL A 182 -10.25 4.70 -9.29
C VAL A 182 -9.47 5.27 -10.46
N PHE A 183 -8.91 4.46 -11.36
CA PHE A 183 -8.17 4.96 -12.52
C PHE A 183 -9.02 5.86 -13.42
N THR A 184 -10.30 5.50 -13.62
CA THR A 184 -11.25 6.32 -14.39
C THR A 184 -11.46 7.70 -13.74
N ALA A 185 -11.58 7.76 -12.42
CA ALA A 185 -11.80 9.03 -11.70
C ALA A 185 -10.62 10.01 -11.80
N PHE A 186 -9.41 9.52 -12.07
CA PHE A 186 -8.24 10.34 -12.29
C PHE A 186 -8.03 10.77 -13.76
N SER A 187 -8.91 10.39 -14.69
CA SER A 187 -8.85 10.86 -16.07
C SER A 187 -9.15 12.36 -16.16
N GLY A 188 -8.29 13.09 -16.87
CA GLY A 188 -8.43 14.55 -17.03
C GLY A 188 -8.04 15.37 -15.80
N VAL A 189 -7.43 14.74 -14.80
CA VAL A 189 -6.83 15.42 -13.65
C VAL A 189 -5.45 15.94 -14.02
N ASP A 190 -5.04 17.08 -13.46
CA ASP A 190 -3.72 17.66 -13.69
C ASP A 190 -2.61 16.66 -13.31
N GLU A 191 -1.51 16.65 -14.06
CA GLU A 191 -0.42 15.68 -13.92
C GLU A 191 0.12 15.56 -12.48
N ASP A 192 0.21 16.67 -11.77
CA ASP A 192 0.69 16.72 -10.38
C ASP A 192 -0.24 15.99 -9.38
N HIS A 193 -1.50 15.77 -9.76
CA HIS A 193 -2.50 15.06 -8.96
C HIS A 193 -2.74 13.62 -9.43
N LEU A 194 -2.09 13.18 -10.53
CA LEU A 194 -2.22 11.80 -10.98
C LEU A 194 -1.65 10.81 -9.95
N PRO A 195 -2.31 9.67 -9.74
CA PRO A 195 -1.85 8.65 -8.80
C PRO A 195 -0.47 8.11 -9.18
N ILE A 196 0.38 7.88 -8.18
CA ILE A 196 1.60 7.10 -8.36
C ILE A 196 1.25 5.63 -8.16
N CYS A 197 1.42 4.84 -9.22
CA CYS A 197 1.15 3.41 -9.19
C CYS A 197 2.44 2.63 -9.03
N VAL A 198 2.58 1.94 -7.91
CA VAL A 198 3.75 1.18 -7.52
C VAL A 198 3.44 -0.31 -7.66
N GLY A 199 3.66 -0.82 -8.86
CA GLY A 199 3.35 -2.20 -9.24
C GLY A 199 4.47 -3.20 -8.96
N LEU A 200 4.21 -4.46 -9.29
CA LEU A 200 5.18 -5.55 -9.18
C LEU A 200 6.46 -5.29 -9.98
N ASP A 201 6.39 -4.40 -10.98
CA ASP A 201 7.51 -3.99 -11.83
C ASP A 201 8.72 -3.54 -11.02
N ILE A 202 8.48 -2.87 -9.91
CA ILE A 202 9.53 -2.39 -9.01
C ILE A 202 9.49 -3.04 -7.63
N THR A 203 8.31 -3.40 -7.09
CA THR A 203 8.21 -3.92 -5.72
C THR A 203 8.88 -5.27 -5.56
N GLU A 204 8.93 -6.08 -6.61
CA GLU A 204 9.67 -7.35 -6.58
C GLU A 204 11.19 -7.20 -6.53
N ARG A 205 11.73 -6.00 -6.72
CA ARG A 205 13.16 -5.70 -6.59
C ARG A 205 13.54 -5.28 -5.16
N ALA A 206 12.57 -4.87 -4.36
CA ALA A 206 12.77 -4.42 -2.98
C ALA A 206 12.87 -5.61 -2.02
N ILE A 207 13.99 -6.30 -2.01
CA ILE A 207 14.20 -7.55 -1.26
C ILE A 207 14.91 -7.25 0.05
N MET A 208 14.22 -7.49 1.17
CA MET A 208 14.78 -7.50 2.51
C MET A 208 15.40 -8.87 2.78
N ARG A 209 16.69 -8.90 3.07
CA ARG A 209 17.43 -10.11 3.38
C ARG A 209 17.38 -10.44 4.86
N ARG A 210 17.73 -11.69 5.22
CA ARG A 210 17.82 -12.09 6.63
C ARG A 210 18.74 -11.17 7.44
N ALA A 211 19.87 -10.77 6.88
CA ALA A 211 20.80 -9.86 7.53
C ALA A 211 20.19 -8.48 7.84
N ASP A 212 19.31 -7.97 6.95
CA ASP A 212 18.59 -6.72 7.15
C ASP A 212 17.59 -6.84 8.32
N LEU A 213 16.87 -7.97 8.40
CA LEU A 213 15.96 -8.27 9.51
C LEU A 213 16.71 -8.37 10.84
N ASP A 214 17.83 -9.08 10.85
CA ASP A 214 18.68 -9.20 12.04
C ASP A 214 19.18 -7.82 12.50
N GLU A 215 19.57 -6.94 11.56
CA GLU A 215 19.97 -5.57 11.86
C GLU A 215 18.84 -4.72 12.42
N VAL A 216 17.65 -4.81 11.86
CA VAL A 216 16.45 -4.09 12.35
C VAL A 216 16.11 -4.49 13.78
N CYS A 217 16.14 -5.78 14.09
CA CYS A 217 15.75 -6.30 15.39
C CYS A 217 16.86 -6.19 16.46
N ALA A 218 18.13 -6.01 16.05
CA ALA A 218 19.31 -6.04 16.94
C ALA A 218 19.22 -5.13 18.20
N PRO A 219 18.64 -3.89 18.15
CA PRO A 219 18.59 -3.04 19.33
C PRO A 219 17.76 -3.60 20.48
N ALA A 220 16.64 -4.28 20.19
CA ALA A 220 15.71 -4.80 21.19
C ALA A 220 14.93 -6.04 20.67
N PRO A 221 15.61 -7.19 20.46
CA PRO A 221 15.00 -8.37 19.86
C PRO A 221 13.88 -8.98 20.71
N GLU A 222 13.95 -8.80 22.04
CA GLU A 222 12.97 -9.32 22.99
C GLU A 222 11.84 -8.33 23.29
N SER A 223 11.89 -7.11 22.75
CA SER A 223 10.80 -6.15 22.89
C SER A 223 9.56 -6.60 22.11
N PRO A 224 8.34 -6.17 22.50
CA PRO A 224 7.13 -6.47 21.75
C PRO A 224 7.22 -6.10 20.27
N LEU A 225 7.90 -4.98 19.95
CA LEU A 225 8.12 -4.54 18.58
C LEU A 225 9.11 -5.44 17.84
N GLY A 226 10.25 -5.80 18.48
CA GLY A 226 11.24 -6.71 17.89
C GLY A 226 10.63 -8.09 17.60
N GLN A 227 9.87 -8.64 18.55
CA GLN A 227 9.16 -9.92 18.38
C GLN A 227 8.08 -9.86 17.29
N LEU A 228 7.36 -8.75 17.16
CA LEU A 228 6.39 -8.56 16.09
C LEU A 228 7.08 -8.57 14.72
N ILE A 229 8.13 -7.76 14.54
CA ILE A 229 8.87 -7.68 13.27
C ILE A 229 9.49 -9.05 12.92
N GLU A 230 10.19 -9.68 13.86
CA GLU A 230 10.81 -10.99 13.63
C GLU A 230 9.78 -12.06 13.28
N GLY A 231 8.70 -12.18 14.07
CA GLY A 231 7.68 -13.21 13.87
C GLY A 231 6.89 -13.07 12.57
N ALA A 232 6.59 -11.84 12.18
CA ALA A 232 5.90 -11.56 10.93
C ALA A 232 6.83 -11.77 9.72
N THR A 233 7.99 -11.12 9.73
CA THR A 233 8.90 -11.10 8.59
C THR A 233 9.55 -12.45 8.31
N SER A 234 9.94 -13.21 9.35
CA SER A 234 10.53 -14.55 9.16
C SER A 234 9.53 -15.53 8.52
N PHE A 235 8.23 -15.44 8.86
CA PHE A 235 7.20 -16.24 8.19
C PHE A 235 7.10 -15.89 6.70
N TYR A 236 7.14 -14.59 6.39
CA TYR A 236 7.06 -14.10 5.03
C TYR A 236 8.30 -14.49 4.19
N MET A 237 9.49 -14.46 4.79
CA MET A 237 10.71 -14.98 4.17
C MET A 237 10.62 -16.48 3.87
N ASP A 238 10.06 -17.30 4.79
CA ASP A 238 9.87 -18.72 4.56
C ASP A 238 8.90 -18.99 3.40
N PHE A 239 7.86 -18.18 3.26
CA PHE A 239 6.97 -18.25 2.10
C PHE A 239 7.73 -17.98 0.79
N TYR A 240 8.51 -16.90 0.71
CA TYR A 240 9.30 -16.60 -0.49
C TYR A 240 10.35 -17.66 -0.79
N ALA A 241 11.02 -18.21 0.21
CA ALA A 241 11.96 -19.30 0.04
C ALA A 241 11.27 -20.56 -0.53
N ALA A 242 10.07 -20.89 -0.04
CA ALA A 242 9.34 -22.09 -0.47
C ALA A 242 8.72 -21.95 -1.87
N VAL A 243 8.21 -20.78 -2.23
CA VAL A 243 7.42 -20.59 -3.45
C VAL A 243 8.27 -20.05 -4.61
N VAL A 244 9.17 -19.12 -4.31
CA VAL A 244 9.98 -18.42 -5.33
C VAL A 244 11.44 -18.86 -5.31
N GLY A 245 11.90 -19.53 -4.23
CA GLY A 245 13.30 -19.91 -4.04
C GLY A 245 14.19 -18.71 -3.69
N GLU A 246 13.60 -17.64 -3.12
CA GLU A 246 14.31 -16.41 -2.79
C GLU A 246 14.72 -16.38 -1.32
N ASP A 247 15.99 -15.98 -1.05
CA ASP A 247 16.49 -15.78 0.30
C ASP A 247 16.18 -14.33 0.76
N GLY A 248 14.99 -14.14 1.32
CA GLY A 248 14.47 -12.84 1.75
C GLY A 248 12.97 -12.71 1.52
N CYS A 249 12.42 -11.54 1.75
CA CYS A 249 11.06 -11.20 1.42
C CYS A 249 10.98 -9.86 0.69
N ARG A 250 9.88 -9.62 -0.01
CA ARG A 250 9.66 -8.40 -0.77
C ARG A 250 8.92 -7.38 0.06
N LEU A 251 9.40 -6.15 0.06
CA LEU A 251 8.78 -5.02 0.78
C LEU A 251 7.87 -4.24 -0.16
N HIS A 252 6.73 -4.85 -0.56
CA HIS A 252 5.80 -4.23 -1.52
C HIS A 252 5.26 -2.89 -1.00
N ASP A 253 4.57 -2.91 0.12
CA ASP A 253 3.87 -1.77 0.69
C ASP A 253 4.80 -0.71 1.28
N PRO A 254 5.89 -1.10 1.99
CA PRO A 254 6.87 -0.11 2.44
C PRO A 254 7.52 0.65 1.28
N LEU A 255 7.77 0.00 0.13
CA LEU A 255 8.30 0.68 -1.05
C LEU A 255 7.28 1.65 -1.64
N ALA A 256 6.01 1.26 -1.75
CA ALA A 256 4.96 2.13 -2.25
C ALA A 256 4.84 3.39 -1.40
N LEU A 257 4.85 3.25 -0.08
CA LEU A 257 4.88 4.38 0.85
C LEU A 257 6.14 5.22 0.69
N ALA A 258 7.32 4.60 0.54
CA ALA A 258 8.57 5.33 0.36
C ALA A 258 8.58 6.17 -0.93
N VAL A 259 8.07 5.63 -2.04
CA VAL A 259 7.93 6.35 -3.32
C VAL A 259 6.89 7.45 -3.22
N ALA A 260 5.80 7.26 -2.46
CA ALA A 260 4.80 8.31 -2.22
C ALA A 260 5.39 9.49 -1.43
N ILE A 261 6.26 9.22 -0.45
CA ILE A 261 6.96 10.24 0.37
C ILE A 261 8.05 10.94 -0.46
N ASP A 262 8.81 10.17 -1.25
CA ASP A 262 9.95 10.63 -2.02
C ASP A 262 9.91 10.02 -3.44
N PRO A 263 9.17 10.65 -4.38
CA PRO A 263 9.06 10.14 -5.75
C PRO A 263 10.39 10.06 -6.51
N SER A 264 11.46 10.70 -6.02
CA SER A 264 12.78 10.63 -6.66
C SER A 264 13.45 9.24 -6.54
N LEU A 265 12.92 8.36 -5.67
CA LEU A 265 13.35 6.96 -5.56
C LEU A 265 13.01 6.13 -6.80
N ALA A 266 12.04 6.58 -7.61
CA ALA A 266 11.56 5.81 -8.75
C ALA A 266 11.53 6.66 -10.03
N ARG A 267 11.71 5.99 -11.18
CA ARG A 267 11.37 6.58 -12.48
C ARG A 267 9.88 6.37 -12.74
N LEU A 268 9.17 7.46 -12.82
CA LEU A 268 7.74 7.48 -13.08
C LEU A 268 7.48 7.78 -14.56
N GLU A 269 6.51 7.08 -15.15
CA GLU A 269 6.03 7.33 -16.51
C GLU A 269 4.55 7.68 -16.48
N THR A 270 4.23 8.89 -16.97
CA THR A 270 2.86 9.38 -17.08
C THR A 270 2.17 8.70 -18.24
N THR A 271 1.15 7.90 -17.97
CA THR A 271 0.50 7.08 -18.98
C THR A 271 -0.98 6.84 -18.68
N ARG A 272 -1.69 6.25 -19.65
CA ARG A 272 -3.02 5.69 -19.46
C ARG A 272 -2.90 4.27 -18.93
N VAL A 273 -3.66 3.98 -17.87
CA VAL A 273 -3.85 2.65 -17.30
C VAL A 273 -5.33 2.29 -17.38
N GLU A 274 -5.61 1.08 -17.87
CA GLU A 274 -6.93 0.46 -17.85
C GLU A 274 -6.89 -0.84 -17.04
N VAL A 275 -8.02 -1.23 -16.47
CA VAL A 275 -8.14 -2.48 -15.70
C VAL A 275 -9.11 -3.41 -16.41
N GLU A 276 -8.69 -4.64 -16.65
CA GLU A 276 -9.58 -5.66 -17.23
C GLU A 276 -10.52 -6.21 -16.16
N THR A 277 -11.82 -5.99 -16.33
CA THR A 277 -12.85 -6.32 -15.34
C THR A 277 -13.70 -7.54 -15.69
N GLU A 278 -13.69 -8.01 -16.95
CA GLU A 278 -14.60 -9.06 -17.46
C GLU A 278 -13.87 -10.27 -18.05
N GLY A 279 -12.59 -10.15 -18.38
CA GLY A 279 -11.82 -11.17 -19.06
C GLY A 279 -11.66 -12.45 -18.25
N ARG A 280 -12.03 -13.59 -18.83
CA ARG A 280 -11.93 -14.89 -18.15
C ARG A 280 -10.52 -15.21 -17.62
N TRP A 281 -9.48 -14.79 -18.34
CA TRP A 281 -8.08 -15.10 -18.05
C TRP A 281 -7.27 -13.88 -17.63
N THR A 282 -7.79 -12.69 -17.92
CA THR A 282 -7.11 -11.39 -17.76
C THR A 282 -7.78 -10.49 -16.73
N MET A 283 -8.86 -10.93 -16.09
CA MET A 283 -9.53 -10.16 -15.05
C MET A 283 -8.54 -9.71 -13.96
N GLY A 284 -8.48 -8.41 -13.71
CA GLY A 284 -7.53 -7.78 -12.81
C GLY A 284 -6.17 -7.43 -13.46
N GLU A 285 -6.00 -7.68 -14.77
CA GLU A 285 -4.83 -7.19 -15.50
C GLU A 285 -4.85 -5.67 -15.59
N THR A 286 -3.72 -5.04 -15.31
CA THR A 286 -3.51 -3.62 -15.51
C THR A 286 -2.77 -3.39 -16.82
N VAL A 287 -3.44 -2.74 -17.77
CA VAL A 287 -2.89 -2.48 -19.12
C VAL A 287 -2.44 -1.01 -19.15
N ALA A 288 -1.12 -0.79 -19.24
CA ALA A 288 -0.53 0.53 -19.36
C ALA A 288 -0.04 0.79 -20.79
N ASP A 289 -0.31 1.98 -21.33
CA ASP A 289 0.24 2.38 -22.64
C ASP A 289 1.71 2.81 -22.53
N LEU A 290 2.59 1.84 -22.36
CA LEU A 290 4.04 2.06 -22.30
C LEU A 290 4.68 2.12 -23.70
N SER A 291 3.92 1.82 -24.74
CA SER A 291 4.38 1.82 -26.14
C SER A 291 4.02 3.11 -26.90
N GLY A 292 3.25 4.01 -26.28
CA GLY A 292 2.83 5.28 -26.89
C GLY A 292 1.78 5.09 -27.99
N VAL A 293 0.94 4.08 -27.86
CA VAL A 293 -0.16 3.81 -28.84
C VAL A 293 -1.27 4.84 -28.73
N ARG A 294 -1.42 5.48 -27.57
CA ARG A 294 -2.34 6.62 -27.39
C ARG A 294 -2.02 7.71 -28.41
N GLY A 295 -3.05 8.24 -29.03
CA GLY A 295 -2.89 9.19 -30.14
C GLY A 295 -2.61 8.53 -31.50
N SER A 296 -2.60 7.21 -31.56
CA SER A 296 -2.60 6.46 -32.82
C SER A 296 -3.86 6.75 -33.63
N PRO A 297 -3.80 6.81 -34.96
CA PRO A 297 -4.97 6.98 -35.81
C PRO A 297 -5.90 5.73 -35.84
N TRP A 298 -5.51 4.67 -35.15
CA TRP A 298 -6.31 3.45 -35.09
C TRP A 298 -7.53 3.62 -34.16
N PRO A 299 -8.73 3.34 -34.59
CA PRO A 299 -9.95 3.47 -33.78
C PRO A 299 -10.08 2.29 -32.81
N VAL A 300 -9.20 2.24 -31.79
CA VAL A 300 -9.13 1.10 -30.86
C VAL A 300 -9.85 1.33 -29.53
N GLY A 301 -10.56 2.45 -29.39
CA GLY A 301 -11.28 2.75 -28.15
C GLY A 301 -10.38 3.05 -26.94
N TRP A 302 -9.11 3.37 -27.16
CA TRP A 302 -8.16 3.71 -26.12
C TRP A 302 -8.18 5.22 -25.87
N GLU A 303 -8.51 5.63 -24.63
CA GLU A 303 -8.57 7.05 -24.28
C GLU A 303 -7.18 7.69 -24.31
N PRO A 304 -7.04 8.89 -24.89
CA PRO A 304 -5.72 9.51 -25.08
C PRO A 304 -5.14 10.12 -23.80
N GLU A 305 -5.99 10.40 -22.80
CA GLU A 305 -5.58 11.13 -21.60
C GLU A 305 -4.94 10.19 -20.58
N ALA A 306 -3.80 10.61 -20.03
CA ALA A 306 -3.18 9.88 -18.93
C ALA A 306 -4.05 9.95 -17.68
N ASN A 307 -3.99 8.90 -16.87
CA ASN A 307 -4.70 8.82 -15.59
C ASN A 307 -3.83 8.28 -14.46
N ALA A 308 -2.54 8.02 -14.74
CA ALA A 308 -1.60 7.48 -13.76
C ALA A 308 -0.15 7.87 -14.08
N ARG A 309 0.68 7.81 -13.05
CA ARG A 309 2.15 7.80 -13.14
C ARG A 309 2.64 6.44 -12.65
N VAL A 310 3.09 5.60 -13.55
CA VAL A 310 3.52 4.23 -13.27
C VAL A 310 5.00 4.21 -12.93
N ALA A 311 5.37 3.57 -11.82
CA ALA A 311 6.75 3.40 -11.41
C ALA A 311 7.37 2.17 -12.11
N LEU A 312 8.42 2.37 -12.92
CA LEU A 312 9.04 1.33 -13.75
C LEU A 312 10.48 0.99 -13.34
N GLU A 313 11.18 1.89 -12.68
CA GLU A 313 12.52 1.67 -12.14
C GLU A 313 12.60 2.25 -10.73
N VAL A 314 13.43 1.67 -9.88
CA VAL A 314 13.60 2.09 -8.49
C VAL A 314 15.07 1.95 -8.07
N ASP A 315 15.51 2.82 -7.17
CA ASP A 315 16.76 2.64 -6.40
C ASP A 315 16.45 1.78 -5.17
N GLU A 316 16.41 0.45 -5.39
CA GLU A 316 16.11 -0.52 -4.34
C GLU A 316 17.13 -0.50 -3.21
N VAL A 317 18.40 -0.19 -3.50
CA VAL A 317 19.45 -0.14 -2.50
C VAL A 317 19.24 1.04 -1.56
N ALA A 318 18.98 2.22 -2.11
CA ALA A 318 18.67 3.41 -1.32
C ALA A 318 17.41 3.20 -0.46
N PHE A 319 16.38 2.55 -1.04
CA PHE A 319 15.16 2.24 -0.30
C PHE A 319 15.41 1.27 0.87
N ILE A 320 16.02 0.11 0.63
CA ILE A 320 16.28 -0.90 1.68
C ILE A 320 17.15 -0.29 2.80
N THR A 321 18.21 0.44 2.45
CA THR A 321 19.06 1.12 3.44
C THR A 321 18.22 2.06 4.31
N ARG A 322 17.40 2.91 3.70
CA ARG A 322 16.52 3.85 4.42
C ARG A 322 15.49 3.13 5.30
N PHE A 323 14.90 2.05 4.80
CA PHE A 323 13.95 1.23 5.55
C PHE A 323 14.59 0.65 6.82
N VAL A 324 15.73 -0.01 6.66
CA VAL A 324 16.48 -0.64 7.77
C VAL A 324 16.86 0.41 8.82
N GLU A 325 17.45 1.53 8.43
CA GLU A 325 17.86 2.60 9.33
C GLU A 325 16.67 3.15 10.14
N ARG A 326 15.54 3.40 9.49
CA ARG A 326 14.36 4.00 10.14
C ARG A 326 13.68 3.04 11.10
N VAL A 327 13.38 1.82 10.64
CA VAL A 327 12.69 0.85 11.47
C VAL A 327 13.57 0.38 12.63
N ARG A 328 14.89 0.22 12.42
CA ARG A 328 15.85 -0.03 13.48
C ARG A 328 15.85 1.09 14.55
N SER A 329 15.84 2.36 14.12
CA SER A 329 15.76 3.49 15.05
C SER A 329 14.45 3.49 15.84
N LEU A 330 13.34 3.08 15.23
CA LEU A 330 12.07 2.90 15.92
C LEU A 330 12.17 1.79 16.97
N VAL A 331 12.74 0.63 16.63
CA VAL A 331 12.98 -0.49 17.59
C VAL A 331 13.84 -0.02 18.76
N GLU A 332 14.92 0.71 18.50
CA GLU A 332 15.80 1.26 19.54
C GLU A 332 15.05 2.22 20.47
N SER A 333 14.16 3.05 19.94
CA SER A 333 13.35 3.99 20.74
C SER A 333 12.29 3.32 21.60
N ARG A 334 12.00 2.03 21.38
CA ARG A 334 10.99 1.20 22.06
C ARG A 334 11.62 0.05 22.87
N ALA A 335 12.93 0.07 23.06
CA ALA A 335 13.70 -0.91 23.82
C ALA A 335 13.38 -0.90 25.33
#